data_56025ac1874f040eb0716e8752758d6f
#
_entry.id   56025ac1874f040eb0716e8752758d6f
#
_cell.length_a   1.000
_cell.length_b   1.000
_cell.length_c   1.000
_cell.angle_alpha   90.00
_cell.angle_beta   90.00
_cell.angle_gamma   90.00
#
_symmetry.space_group_name_H-M   'P 1'
#
loop_
_entity.id
_entity.type
_entity.pdbx_description
1 polymer ?
#
loop_
_entity_poly.entity_id
_entity_poly.type
_entity_poly.pdbx_seq_one_letter_code
_entity_poly.pdbx_strand_id
1 'polypeptide(L)'
;MLGPALDTAGYRLAAAGVPPAALTGAGWAAGAGACAATALRAWPVALGLWLANRLADGLDGPTARASGSPTEAGGFLDIVADFSVYAGVILGLAIALPGARLACVALLTAYYISGTAFLALSSLAERRRQRLGDERSLRFAGGLAEGTETIAVYVLLFLLPQHAVGIVWAFTAAVAITAGQRVVLGMRLLREPVPAGPAGAPATLDSGGRQHHEEPRGITKTGSHCCPAR
;
A
#
# COMPACT_ATOMS: atom_id res chain seq x y z
N MET A 1 -19.29 -2.74 1.13
CA MET A 1 -20.28 -3.33 0.19
C MET A 1 -19.91 -3.17 -1.30
N LEU A 2 -18.89 -2.40 -1.68
CA LEU A 2 -18.44 -2.25 -3.08
C LEU A 2 -17.54 -3.39 -3.58
N GLY A 3 -16.93 -4.18 -2.68
CA GLY A 3 -15.98 -5.24 -3.04
C GLY A 3 -16.44 -6.20 -4.15
N PRO A 4 -17.62 -6.84 -4.04
CA PRO A 4 -18.06 -7.79 -5.07
C PRO A 4 -18.28 -7.16 -6.45
N ALA A 5 -18.70 -5.89 -6.49
CA ALA A 5 -18.89 -5.17 -7.76
C ALA A 5 -17.54 -4.82 -8.41
N LEU A 6 -16.57 -4.36 -7.61
CA LEU A 6 -15.21 -4.07 -8.07
C LEU A 6 -14.49 -5.36 -8.54
N ASP A 7 -14.65 -6.46 -7.81
CA ASP A 7 -14.10 -7.75 -8.22
C ASP A 7 -14.68 -8.20 -9.57
N THR A 8 -16.01 -8.10 -9.74
CA THR A 8 -16.66 -8.42 -11.02
C THR A 8 -16.15 -7.54 -12.17
N ALA A 9 -15.98 -6.23 -11.91
CA ALA A 9 -15.46 -5.31 -12.91
C ALA A 9 -13.98 -5.61 -13.24
N GLY A 10 -13.16 -5.91 -12.22
CA GLY A 10 -11.77 -6.33 -12.39
C GLY A 10 -11.63 -7.60 -13.24
N TYR A 11 -12.47 -8.59 -13.01
CA TYR A 11 -12.52 -9.80 -13.87
C TYR A 11 -12.83 -9.47 -15.33
N ARG A 12 -13.78 -8.57 -15.58
CA ARG A 12 -14.11 -8.14 -16.96
C ARG A 12 -12.98 -7.41 -17.63
N LEU A 13 -12.28 -6.53 -16.90
CA LEU A 13 -11.12 -5.80 -17.40
C LEU A 13 -9.96 -6.75 -17.71
N ALA A 14 -9.68 -7.69 -16.82
CA ALA A 14 -8.68 -8.73 -17.05
C ALA A 14 -9.01 -9.61 -18.26
N ALA A 15 -10.28 -10.03 -18.42
CA ALA A 15 -10.75 -10.78 -19.56
C ALA A 15 -10.66 -9.98 -20.88
N ALA A 16 -10.78 -8.65 -20.82
CA ALA A 16 -10.57 -7.73 -21.95
C ALA A 16 -9.09 -7.46 -22.24
N GLY A 17 -8.15 -8.05 -21.47
CA GLY A 17 -6.71 -7.88 -21.67
C GLY A 17 -6.17 -6.53 -21.20
N VAL A 18 -6.90 -5.80 -20.34
CA VAL A 18 -6.43 -4.52 -19.80
C VAL A 18 -5.32 -4.78 -18.77
N PRO A 19 -4.09 -4.28 -19.00
CA PRO A 19 -3.01 -4.47 -18.03
C PRO A 19 -3.26 -3.64 -16.77
N PRO A 20 -3.08 -4.19 -15.55
CA PRO A 20 -3.26 -3.45 -14.30
C PRO A 20 -2.45 -2.15 -14.24
N ALA A 21 -1.22 -2.16 -14.73
CA ALA A 21 -0.36 -0.96 -14.80
C ALA A 21 -0.96 0.19 -15.63
N ALA A 22 -1.79 -0.10 -16.62
CA ALA A 22 -2.48 0.94 -17.38
C ALA A 22 -3.58 1.61 -16.54
N LEU A 23 -4.26 0.85 -15.67
CA LEU A 23 -5.25 1.39 -14.74
C LEU A 23 -4.58 2.29 -13.71
N THR A 24 -3.50 1.82 -13.09
CA THR A 24 -2.70 2.63 -12.15
C THR A 24 -2.19 3.91 -12.80
N GLY A 25 -1.64 3.81 -14.02
CA GLY A 25 -1.16 4.98 -14.78
C GLY A 25 -2.28 5.96 -15.14
N ALA A 26 -3.42 5.46 -15.63
CA ALA A 26 -4.59 6.28 -15.95
C ALA A 26 -5.18 6.94 -14.68
N GLY A 27 -5.24 6.19 -13.58
CA GLY A 27 -5.64 6.68 -12.28
C GLY A 27 -4.75 7.82 -11.82
N TRP A 28 -3.44 7.63 -11.88
CA TRP A 28 -2.48 8.66 -11.48
C TRP A 28 -2.57 9.92 -12.35
N ALA A 29 -2.72 9.76 -13.68
CA ALA A 29 -2.92 10.88 -14.60
C ALA A 29 -4.21 11.65 -14.29
N ALA A 30 -5.31 10.95 -14.00
CA ALA A 30 -6.56 11.57 -13.56
C ALA A 30 -6.37 12.30 -12.22
N GLY A 31 -5.64 11.72 -11.27
CA GLY A 31 -5.29 12.34 -9.99
C GLY A 31 -4.48 13.63 -10.16
N ALA A 32 -3.43 13.60 -11.00
CA ALA A 32 -2.65 14.78 -11.34
C ALA A 32 -3.51 15.87 -12.00
N GLY A 33 -4.41 15.46 -12.90
CA GLY A 33 -5.40 16.36 -13.50
C GLY A 33 -6.34 16.97 -12.47
N ALA A 34 -6.80 16.18 -11.47
CA ALA A 34 -7.61 16.70 -10.38
C ALA A 34 -6.87 17.76 -9.54
N CYS A 35 -5.56 17.53 -9.27
CA CYS A 35 -4.73 18.52 -8.58
C CYS A 35 -4.64 19.84 -9.36
N ALA A 36 -4.37 19.77 -10.66
CA ALA A 36 -4.30 20.94 -11.53
C ALA A 36 -5.64 21.66 -11.63
N ALA A 37 -6.74 20.91 -11.84
CA ALA A 37 -8.09 21.45 -11.88
C ALA A 37 -8.48 22.15 -10.56
N THR A 38 -8.05 21.60 -9.42
CA THR A 38 -8.24 22.23 -8.10
C THR A 38 -7.53 23.56 -8.01
N ALA A 39 -6.25 23.62 -8.41
CA ALA A 39 -5.46 24.85 -8.43
C ALA A 39 -6.08 25.94 -9.32
N LEU A 40 -6.70 25.53 -10.42
CA LEU A 40 -7.41 26.40 -11.37
C LEU A 40 -8.85 26.73 -10.96
N ARG A 41 -9.32 26.25 -9.81
CA ARG A 41 -10.70 26.40 -9.30
C ARG A 41 -11.77 25.79 -10.21
N ALA A 42 -11.41 24.83 -11.05
CA ALA A 42 -12.33 24.12 -11.93
C ALA A 42 -12.99 22.95 -11.14
N TRP A 43 -13.78 23.30 -10.12
CA TRP A 43 -14.31 22.36 -9.12
C TRP A 43 -15.04 21.15 -9.71
N PRO A 44 -15.95 21.30 -10.71
CA PRO A 44 -16.62 20.13 -11.30
C PRO A 44 -15.65 19.21 -12.04
N VAL A 45 -14.63 19.78 -12.70
CA VAL A 45 -13.59 18.98 -13.39
C VAL A 45 -12.71 18.28 -12.36
N ALA A 46 -12.32 18.98 -11.29
CA ALA A 46 -11.55 18.39 -10.20
C ALA A 46 -12.31 17.22 -9.57
N LEU A 47 -13.60 17.35 -9.30
CA LEU A 47 -14.44 16.29 -8.78
C LEU A 47 -14.50 15.10 -9.73
N GLY A 48 -14.77 15.32 -11.01
CA GLY A 48 -14.85 14.25 -12.02
C GLY A 48 -13.53 13.47 -12.14
N LEU A 49 -12.41 14.18 -12.22
CA LEU A 49 -11.09 13.57 -12.29
C LEU A 49 -10.70 12.86 -10.99
N TRP A 50 -11.07 13.41 -9.84
CA TRP A 50 -10.90 12.75 -8.55
C TRP A 50 -11.66 11.42 -8.47
N LEU A 51 -12.92 11.41 -8.85
CA LEU A 51 -13.74 10.19 -8.86
C LEU A 51 -13.20 9.16 -9.86
N ALA A 52 -12.75 9.60 -11.04
CA ALA A 52 -12.10 8.73 -12.01
C ALA A 52 -10.80 8.10 -11.45
N ASN A 53 -9.98 8.91 -10.76
CA ASN A 53 -8.79 8.41 -10.07
C ASN A 53 -9.16 7.35 -9.02
N ARG A 54 -10.17 7.61 -8.12
CA ARG A 54 -10.58 6.64 -7.10
C ARG A 54 -11.17 5.36 -7.69
N LEU A 55 -11.86 5.46 -8.83
CA LEU A 55 -12.40 4.30 -9.52
C LEU A 55 -11.29 3.45 -10.14
N ALA A 56 -10.31 4.07 -10.80
CA ALA A 56 -9.17 3.36 -11.38
C ALA A 56 -8.35 2.62 -10.31
N ASP A 57 -8.06 3.29 -9.20
CA ASP A 57 -7.41 2.76 -8.01
C ASP A 57 -8.17 1.55 -7.40
N GLY A 58 -9.49 1.67 -7.26
CA GLY A 58 -10.32 0.56 -6.79
C GLY A 58 -10.39 -0.63 -7.73
N LEU A 59 -10.03 -0.48 -9.00
CA LEU A 59 -10.11 -1.52 -10.04
C LEU A 59 -8.77 -2.21 -10.32
N ASP A 60 -7.63 -1.56 -10.09
CA ASP A 60 -6.32 -2.12 -10.47
C ASP A 60 -5.96 -3.36 -9.65
N GLY A 61 -6.20 -3.37 -8.35
CA GLY A 61 -6.00 -4.53 -7.48
C GLY A 61 -6.84 -5.75 -7.85
N PRO A 62 -8.18 -5.63 -7.99
CA PRO A 62 -9.02 -6.70 -8.52
C PRO A 62 -8.59 -7.20 -9.91
N THR A 63 -8.20 -6.29 -10.82
CA THR A 63 -7.73 -6.66 -12.15
C THR A 63 -6.40 -7.42 -12.09
N ALA A 64 -5.45 -6.99 -11.25
CA ALA A 64 -4.19 -7.69 -11.04
C ALA A 64 -4.38 -9.10 -10.49
N ARG A 65 -5.28 -9.26 -9.52
CA ARG A 65 -5.62 -10.60 -8.98
C ARG A 65 -6.26 -11.49 -10.04
N ALA A 66 -7.19 -10.94 -10.83
CA ALA A 66 -7.87 -11.68 -11.89
C ALA A 66 -6.93 -12.08 -13.04
N SER A 67 -5.92 -11.26 -13.34
CA SER A 67 -4.89 -11.57 -14.34
C SER A 67 -3.81 -12.52 -13.84
N GLY A 68 -3.83 -12.93 -12.57
CA GLY A 68 -2.78 -13.75 -11.97
C GLY A 68 -1.41 -13.08 -11.86
N SER A 69 -1.34 -11.75 -11.93
CA SER A 69 -0.11 -10.98 -11.96
C SER A 69 -0.02 -9.86 -10.91
N PRO A 70 -0.39 -10.10 -9.64
CA PRO A 70 -0.12 -9.14 -8.59
C PRO A 70 1.39 -9.04 -8.38
N THR A 71 1.94 -7.81 -8.33
CA THR A 71 3.36 -7.56 -8.12
C THR A 71 3.57 -6.65 -6.92
N GLU A 72 4.68 -6.86 -6.20
CA GLU A 72 5.08 -5.97 -5.09
C GLU A 72 5.35 -4.55 -5.60
N ALA A 73 5.93 -4.42 -6.79
CA ALA A 73 6.16 -3.12 -7.42
C ALA A 73 4.86 -2.38 -7.73
N GLY A 74 3.80 -3.11 -8.15
CA GLY A 74 2.46 -2.54 -8.34
C GLY A 74 1.90 -1.96 -7.05
N GLY A 75 1.91 -2.74 -5.97
CA GLY A 75 1.45 -2.26 -4.66
C GLY A 75 2.27 -1.09 -4.11
N PHE A 76 3.59 -1.06 -4.36
CA PHE A 76 4.43 0.07 -4.00
C PHE A 76 4.04 1.34 -4.77
N LEU A 77 3.88 1.23 -6.10
CA LEU A 77 3.49 2.37 -6.95
C LEU A 77 2.10 2.91 -6.60
N ASP A 78 1.18 2.03 -6.26
CA ASP A 78 -0.17 2.37 -5.82
C ASP A 78 -0.14 3.27 -4.56
N ILE A 79 0.59 2.85 -3.53
CA ILE A 79 0.78 3.66 -2.31
C ILE A 79 1.39 5.02 -2.63
N VAL A 80 2.44 5.07 -3.47
CA VAL A 80 3.11 6.33 -3.84
C VAL A 80 2.18 7.24 -4.63
N ALA A 81 1.42 6.67 -5.57
CA ALA A 81 0.44 7.40 -6.37
C ALA A 81 -0.64 8.02 -5.48
N ASP A 82 -1.21 7.26 -4.55
CA ASP A 82 -2.22 7.71 -3.61
C ASP A 82 -1.75 8.89 -2.77
N PHE A 83 -0.63 8.72 -2.08
CA PHE A 83 -0.06 9.80 -1.26
C PHE A 83 0.24 11.06 -2.07
N SER A 84 0.72 10.89 -3.32
CA SER A 84 1.00 12.01 -4.23
C SER A 84 -0.27 12.75 -4.61
N VAL A 85 -1.35 12.04 -4.94
CA VAL A 85 -2.63 12.64 -5.35
C VAL A 85 -3.31 13.32 -4.15
N TYR A 86 -3.34 12.69 -2.98
CA TYR A 86 -3.88 13.32 -1.78
C TYR A 86 -3.15 14.62 -1.44
N ALA A 87 -1.83 14.61 -1.40
CA ALA A 87 -1.05 15.81 -1.14
C ALA A 87 -1.23 16.87 -2.24
N GLY A 88 -1.26 16.44 -3.50
CA GLY A 88 -1.40 17.30 -4.66
C GLY A 88 -2.71 18.08 -4.69
N VAL A 89 -3.84 17.45 -4.35
CA VAL A 89 -5.15 18.14 -4.26
C VAL A 89 -5.11 19.22 -3.15
N ILE A 90 -4.54 18.92 -1.99
CA ILE A 90 -4.41 19.91 -0.90
C ILE A 90 -3.49 21.05 -1.28
N LEU A 91 -2.39 20.77 -2.01
CA LEU A 91 -1.54 21.80 -2.59
C LEU A 91 -2.30 22.66 -3.60
N GLY A 92 -3.07 22.04 -4.50
CA GLY A 92 -3.94 22.74 -5.45
C GLY A 92 -4.94 23.65 -4.72
N LEU A 93 -5.53 23.17 -3.62
CA LEU A 93 -6.44 23.96 -2.80
C LEU A 93 -5.74 25.17 -2.14
N ALA A 94 -4.52 25.00 -1.64
CA ALA A 94 -3.71 26.07 -1.05
C ALA A 94 -3.35 27.15 -2.09
N ILE A 95 -3.16 26.76 -3.36
CA ILE A 95 -2.95 27.67 -4.48
C ILE A 95 -4.25 28.41 -4.81
N ALA A 96 -5.35 27.66 -4.93
CA ALA A 96 -6.67 28.20 -5.29
C ALA A 96 -7.23 29.17 -4.25
N LEU A 97 -7.07 28.87 -2.96
CA LEU A 97 -7.71 29.57 -1.84
C LEU A 97 -6.65 30.08 -0.84
N PRO A 98 -6.13 31.31 -1.01
CA PRO A 98 -5.13 31.87 -0.11
C PRO A 98 -5.51 31.83 1.37
N GLY A 99 -6.79 32.01 1.71
CA GLY A 99 -7.30 31.93 3.08
C GLY A 99 -7.25 30.52 3.68
N ALA A 100 -7.14 29.47 2.87
CA ALA A 100 -7.04 28.10 3.32
C ALA A 100 -5.57 27.60 3.50
N ARG A 101 -4.58 28.38 3.12
CA ARG A 101 -3.17 27.94 3.07
C ARG A 101 -2.69 27.35 4.39
N LEU A 102 -2.96 28.04 5.50
CA LEU A 102 -2.51 27.57 6.80
C LEU A 102 -3.17 26.23 7.18
N ALA A 103 -4.46 26.08 6.92
CA ALA A 103 -5.19 24.83 7.13
C ALA A 103 -4.63 23.70 6.25
N CYS A 104 -4.31 23.98 4.97
CA CYS A 104 -3.69 23.03 4.07
C CYS A 104 -2.30 22.60 4.53
N VAL A 105 -1.45 23.52 4.99
CA VAL A 105 -0.13 23.19 5.55
C VAL A 105 -0.27 22.33 6.80
N ALA A 106 -1.20 22.66 7.69
CA ALA A 106 -1.49 21.87 8.89
C ALA A 106 -1.95 20.45 8.52
N LEU A 107 -2.83 20.31 7.52
CA LEU A 107 -3.30 18.99 7.03
C LEU A 107 -2.16 18.18 6.42
N LEU A 108 -1.32 18.79 5.57
CA LEU A 108 -0.16 18.11 5.00
C LEU A 108 0.82 17.64 6.08
N THR A 109 1.02 18.45 7.13
CA THR A 109 1.84 18.05 8.30
C THR A 109 1.23 16.86 9.04
N ALA A 110 -0.09 16.89 9.27
CA ALA A 110 -0.80 15.77 9.89
C ALA A 110 -0.74 14.49 9.03
N TYR A 111 -0.87 14.60 7.71
CA TYR A 111 -0.69 13.50 6.78
C TYR A 111 0.72 12.92 6.82
N TYR A 112 1.74 13.78 6.85
CA TYR A 112 3.13 13.34 6.96
C TYR A 112 3.36 12.51 8.23
N ILE A 113 2.90 12.99 9.38
CA ILE A 113 3.02 12.27 10.65
C ILE A 113 2.23 10.96 10.62
N SER A 114 0.96 11.01 10.18
CA SER A 114 0.07 9.85 10.14
C SER A 114 0.59 8.77 9.16
N GLY A 115 1.04 9.18 7.97
CA GLY A 115 1.58 8.29 6.95
C GLY A 115 2.90 7.65 7.41
N THR A 116 3.80 8.43 7.99
CA THR A 116 5.06 7.91 8.56
C THR A 116 4.80 6.90 9.67
N ALA A 117 3.88 7.21 10.60
CA ALA A 117 3.49 6.29 11.67
C ALA A 117 2.89 4.99 11.12
N PHE A 118 2.06 5.08 10.08
CA PHE A 118 1.45 3.93 9.43
C PHE A 118 2.51 3.03 8.76
N LEU A 119 3.38 3.59 7.93
CA LEU A 119 4.41 2.83 7.21
C LEU A 119 5.44 2.22 8.17
N ALA A 120 5.88 2.98 9.19
CA ALA A 120 6.79 2.49 10.19
C ALA A 120 6.17 1.33 11.00
N LEU A 121 4.92 1.49 11.43
CA LEU A 121 4.20 0.44 12.16
C LEU A 121 4.02 -0.82 11.30
N SER A 122 3.62 -0.67 10.03
CA SER A 122 3.46 -1.79 9.10
C SER A 122 4.79 -2.54 8.88
N SER A 123 5.90 -1.82 8.68
CA SER A 123 7.23 -2.43 8.50
C SER A 123 7.70 -3.17 9.76
N LEU A 124 7.52 -2.58 10.94
CA LEU A 124 7.93 -3.20 12.21
C LEU A 124 7.06 -4.41 12.54
N ALA A 125 5.79 -4.34 12.24
CA ALA A 125 4.86 -5.42 12.46
C ALA A 125 5.14 -6.61 11.53
N GLU A 126 5.45 -6.36 10.25
CA GLU A 126 5.86 -7.41 9.31
C GLU A 126 7.16 -8.10 9.78
N ARG A 127 8.16 -7.35 10.24
CA ARG A 127 9.38 -7.93 10.82
C ARG A 127 9.10 -8.80 12.05
N ARG A 128 8.13 -8.42 12.89
CA ARG A 128 7.71 -9.24 14.04
C ARG A 128 6.97 -10.50 13.58
N ARG A 129 6.08 -10.39 12.61
CA ARG A 129 5.36 -11.53 12.02
C ARG A 129 6.33 -12.58 11.47
N GLN A 130 7.31 -12.17 10.70
CA GLN A 130 8.35 -13.05 10.16
C GLN A 130 9.15 -13.78 11.25
N ARG A 131 9.36 -13.14 12.40
CA ARG A 131 10.06 -13.75 13.55
C ARG A 131 9.21 -14.73 14.34
N LEU A 132 7.90 -14.51 14.39
CA LEU A 132 6.99 -15.28 15.24
C LEU A 132 6.27 -16.41 14.48
N GLY A 133 6.30 -16.41 13.15
CA GLY A 133 5.56 -17.37 12.32
C GLY A 133 4.04 -17.28 12.48
N ASP A 134 3.52 -16.18 13.03
CA ASP A 134 2.11 -16.03 13.40
C ASP A 134 1.35 -15.18 12.39
N GLU A 135 0.29 -15.74 11.81
CA GLU A 135 -0.57 -15.07 10.83
C GLU A 135 -1.62 -14.12 11.44
N ARG A 136 -1.67 -13.99 12.77
CA ARG A 136 -2.81 -13.39 13.48
C ARG A 136 -2.79 -11.88 13.65
N SER A 137 -1.80 -11.14 13.21
CA SER A 137 -1.71 -9.73 13.56
C SER A 137 -1.74 -8.81 12.35
N LEU A 138 -2.45 -7.70 12.52
CA LEU A 138 -2.45 -6.45 11.80
C LEU A 138 -3.69 -6.06 11.00
N ARG A 139 -4.86 -6.53 11.43
CA ARG A 139 -6.13 -5.90 11.01
C ARG A 139 -6.48 -4.64 11.80
N PHE A 140 -5.58 -4.10 12.63
CA PHE A 140 -5.87 -3.05 13.62
C PHE A 140 -5.24 -1.68 13.32
N ALA A 141 -4.80 -1.40 12.10
CA ALA A 141 -4.32 -0.06 11.75
C ALA A 141 -5.46 0.90 11.36
N GLY A 142 -6.70 0.56 11.68
CA GLY A 142 -7.86 1.41 11.47
C GLY A 142 -7.80 2.71 12.29
N GLY A 143 -8.05 3.85 11.66
CA GLY A 143 -8.13 5.16 12.30
C GLY A 143 -9.41 5.88 11.91
N LEU A 144 -9.69 7.03 12.56
CA LEU A 144 -10.85 7.89 12.26
C LEU A 144 -10.82 8.51 10.85
N ALA A 145 -9.65 8.56 10.20
CA ALA A 145 -9.47 9.07 8.85
C ALA A 145 -8.86 7.99 7.98
N GLU A 146 -9.69 7.09 7.49
CA GLU A 146 -9.33 6.04 6.54
C GLU A 146 -9.75 6.41 5.10
N GLY A 147 -9.51 5.51 4.15
CA GLY A 147 -9.70 5.81 2.74
C GLY A 147 -11.10 6.34 2.40
N THR A 148 -12.16 5.79 2.98
CA THR A 148 -13.55 6.18 2.70
C THR A 148 -13.88 7.59 3.19
N GLU A 149 -13.45 7.93 4.41
CA GLU A 149 -13.64 9.25 5.00
C GLU A 149 -12.86 10.31 4.24
N THR A 150 -11.63 9.99 3.83
CA THR A 150 -10.81 10.86 3.00
C THR A 150 -11.49 11.14 1.66
N ILE A 151 -12.02 10.11 0.97
CA ILE A 151 -12.74 10.28 -0.28
C ILE A 151 -13.95 11.21 -0.07
N ALA A 152 -14.73 11.00 0.99
CA ALA A 152 -15.91 11.81 1.28
C ALA A 152 -15.55 13.28 1.54
N VAL A 153 -14.48 13.54 2.31
CA VAL A 153 -14.02 14.91 2.59
C VAL A 153 -13.57 15.62 1.32
N TYR A 154 -12.87 14.95 0.43
CA TYR A 154 -12.41 15.56 -0.83
C TYR A 154 -13.59 15.85 -1.76
N VAL A 155 -14.57 14.95 -1.85
CA VAL A 155 -15.82 15.22 -2.56
C VAL A 155 -16.50 16.46 -1.97
N LEU A 156 -16.57 16.56 -0.64
CA LEU A 156 -17.17 17.71 0.04
C LEU A 156 -16.41 19.01 -0.24
N LEU A 157 -15.07 18.97 -0.30
CA LEU A 157 -14.25 20.14 -0.67
C LEU A 157 -14.54 20.64 -2.08
N PHE A 158 -14.77 19.75 -3.04
CA PHE A 158 -15.08 20.13 -4.42
C PHE A 158 -16.53 20.64 -4.56
N LEU A 159 -17.46 20.10 -3.78
CA LEU A 159 -18.86 20.53 -3.80
C LEU A 159 -19.09 21.84 -3.04
N LEU A 160 -18.34 22.07 -1.96
CA LEU A 160 -18.52 23.22 -1.06
C LEU A 160 -17.21 24.02 -0.87
N PRO A 161 -16.58 24.52 -1.94
CA PRO A 161 -15.29 25.20 -1.85
C PRO A 161 -15.33 26.47 -0.98
N GLN A 162 -16.51 27.10 -0.85
CA GLN A 162 -16.71 28.25 0.03
C GLN A 162 -16.52 27.92 1.53
N HIS A 163 -16.66 26.65 1.92
CA HIS A 163 -16.48 26.18 3.29
C HIS A 163 -15.13 25.45 3.48
N ALA A 164 -14.25 25.47 2.48
CA ALA A 164 -13.02 24.68 2.45
C ALA A 164 -12.14 24.88 3.69
N VAL A 165 -12.03 26.11 4.21
CA VAL A 165 -11.21 26.39 5.41
C VAL A 165 -11.70 25.59 6.61
N GLY A 166 -13.01 25.63 6.89
CA GLY A 166 -13.59 24.87 8.00
C GLY A 166 -13.48 23.37 7.82
N ILE A 167 -13.74 22.87 6.60
CA ILE A 167 -13.66 21.45 6.25
C ILE A 167 -12.23 20.96 6.45
N VAL A 168 -11.23 21.69 5.94
CA VAL A 168 -9.81 21.30 6.05
C VAL A 168 -9.35 21.29 7.51
N TRP A 169 -9.74 22.29 8.35
CA TRP A 169 -9.43 22.28 9.77
C TRP A 169 -10.05 21.10 10.51
N ALA A 170 -11.34 20.83 10.27
CA ALA A 170 -12.02 19.70 10.88
C ALA A 170 -11.35 18.36 10.49
N PHE A 171 -10.97 18.22 9.23
CA PHE A 171 -10.29 17.04 8.74
C PHE A 171 -8.85 16.94 9.29
N THR A 172 -8.14 18.05 9.41
CA THR A 172 -6.82 18.10 10.06
C THR A 172 -6.88 17.56 11.49
N ALA A 173 -7.90 17.96 12.26
CA ALA A 173 -8.10 17.44 13.60
C ALA A 173 -8.33 15.92 13.61
N ALA A 174 -9.16 15.41 12.71
CA ALA A 174 -9.42 13.97 12.58
C ALA A 174 -8.16 13.18 12.21
N VAL A 175 -7.35 13.67 11.25
CA VAL A 175 -6.09 13.05 10.85
C VAL A 175 -5.07 13.10 11.99
N ALA A 176 -4.98 14.22 12.73
CA ALA A 176 -4.08 14.34 13.88
C ALA A 176 -4.44 13.37 15.01
N ILE A 177 -5.75 13.19 15.28
CA ILE A 177 -6.22 12.17 16.24
C ILE A 177 -5.81 10.77 15.76
N THR A 178 -6.04 10.46 14.48
CA THR A 178 -5.63 9.17 13.88
C THR A 178 -4.12 8.95 13.99
N ALA A 179 -3.32 9.99 13.73
CA ALA A 179 -1.86 9.92 13.89
C ALA A 179 -1.48 9.60 15.34
N GLY A 180 -2.08 10.28 16.31
CA GLY A 180 -1.88 10.02 17.74
C GLY A 180 -2.26 8.58 18.12
N GLN A 181 -3.41 8.09 17.65
CA GLN A 181 -3.84 6.70 17.89
C GLN A 181 -2.83 5.69 17.33
N ARG A 182 -2.30 5.91 16.12
CA ARG A 182 -1.27 5.06 15.50
C ARG A 182 0.04 5.06 16.29
N VAL A 183 0.48 6.21 16.76
CA VAL A 183 1.68 6.32 17.61
C VAL A 183 1.49 5.57 18.92
N VAL A 184 0.37 5.77 19.62
CA VAL A 184 0.06 5.07 20.88
C VAL A 184 -0.02 3.56 20.65
N LEU A 185 -0.70 3.12 19.60
CA LEU A 185 -0.79 1.69 19.24
C LEU A 185 0.59 1.11 18.96
N GLY A 186 1.39 1.80 18.14
CA GLY A 186 2.77 1.39 17.84
C GLY A 186 3.63 1.26 19.08
N MET A 187 3.57 2.24 19.97
CA MET A 187 4.31 2.20 21.25
C MET A 187 3.87 1.02 22.14
N ARG A 188 2.58 0.71 22.18
CA ARG A 188 2.07 -0.45 22.95
C ARG A 188 2.57 -1.76 22.35
N LEU A 189 2.39 -1.96 21.03
CA LEU A 189 2.81 -3.17 20.34
C LEU A 189 4.34 -3.40 20.40
N LEU A 190 5.13 -2.33 20.37
CA LEU A 190 6.59 -2.44 20.39
C LEU A 190 7.16 -2.63 21.81
N ARG A 191 6.42 -2.29 22.86
CA ARG A 191 6.82 -2.54 24.25
C ARG A 191 6.64 -3.99 24.70
N GLU A 192 5.76 -4.75 24.04
CA GLU A 192 5.61 -6.17 24.34
C GLU A 192 6.91 -6.91 23.96
N PRO A 193 7.52 -7.68 24.88
CA PRO A 193 8.69 -8.49 24.57
C PRO A 193 8.35 -9.44 23.40
N VAL A 194 9.25 -9.56 22.45
CA VAL A 194 9.15 -10.63 21.44
C VAL A 194 9.30 -11.93 22.19
N PRO A 195 8.29 -12.85 22.18
CA PRO A 195 8.45 -14.15 22.78
C PRO A 195 9.72 -14.79 22.24
N ALA A 196 10.56 -15.32 23.10
CA ALA A 196 11.71 -16.11 22.67
C ALA A 196 11.14 -17.23 21.79
N GLY A 197 11.50 -17.25 20.50
CA GLY A 197 11.18 -18.38 19.62
C GLY A 197 11.58 -19.67 20.32
N PRO A 198 10.99 -20.82 20.00
CA PRO A 198 11.39 -22.09 20.60
C PRO A 198 12.90 -22.18 20.54
N ALA A 199 13.51 -22.24 21.73
CA ALA A 199 14.97 -22.28 21.87
C ALA A 199 15.48 -23.35 20.90
N GLY A 200 16.28 -22.92 19.91
CA GLY A 200 16.85 -23.82 18.96
C GLY A 200 17.41 -24.99 19.76
N ALA A 201 17.03 -26.20 19.40
CA ALA A 201 17.59 -27.40 19.98
C ALA A 201 19.13 -27.19 20.03
N PRO A 202 19.79 -27.42 21.18
CA PRO A 202 21.24 -27.25 21.24
C PRO A 202 21.82 -28.07 20.10
N ALA A 203 22.63 -27.44 19.27
CA ALA A 203 23.41 -28.15 18.29
C ALA A 203 24.17 -29.23 19.09
N THR A 204 23.74 -30.47 18.98
CA THR A 204 24.47 -31.60 19.48
C THR A 204 25.79 -31.60 18.72
N LEU A 205 26.81 -31.04 19.34
CA LEU A 205 28.21 -31.28 18.92
C LEU A 205 28.40 -32.79 19.00
N ASP A 206 28.24 -33.42 17.85
CA ASP A 206 28.62 -34.81 17.68
C ASP A 206 30.14 -34.86 17.84
N SER A 207 30.56 -35.14 19.09
CA SER A 207 31.93 -35.44 19.47
C SER A 207 32.22 -36.91 19.16
N GLY A 208 32.14 -37.26 17.87
CA GLY A 208 32.41 -38.59 17.38
C GLY A 208 33.38 -38.52 16.20
N GLY A 209 34.66 -38.25 16.46
CA GLY A 209 35.68 -38.43 15.48
C GLY A 209 35.79 -39.89 15.07
N ARG A 210 35.57 -40.16 13.79
CA ARG A 210 36.24 -41.23 13.02
C ARG A 210 36.32 -40.80 11.57
N GLN A 211 37.50 -40.39 11.20
CA GLN A 211 37.93 -40.32 9.81
C GLN A 211 37.96 -41.73 9.27
N HIS A 212 37.04 -42.09 8.41
CA HIS A 212 37.22 -43.20 7.48
C HIS A 212 37.63 -42.62 6.15
N HIS A 213 38.95 -42.75 5.90
CA HIS A 213 39.52 -42.73 4.56
C HIS A 213 38.87 -43.86 3.76
N GLU A 214 38.09 -43.52 2.76
CA GLU A 214 37.73 -44.44 1.69
C GLU A 214 38.37 -43.93 0.39
N GLU A 215 39.27 -44.80 -0.08
CA GLU A 215 40.09 -44.73 -1.27
C GLU A 215 39.22 -44.90 -2.53
N PRO A 216 39.52 -44.20 -3.64
CA PRO A 216 38.74 -44.34 -4.88
C PRO A 216 39.17 -45.59 -5.65
N ARG A 217 38.29 -46.55 -5.77
CA ARG A 217 38.47 -47.67 -6.68
C ARG A 217 37.87 -47.43 -8.04
N GLY A 218 38.73 -47.36 -9.04
CA GLY A 218 38.73 -48.19 -10.24
C GLY A 218 37.63 -47.92 -11.27
N ILE A 219 38.04 -47.21 -12.29
CA ILE A 219 37.49 -47.17 -13.64
C ILE A 219 37.44 -48.56 -14.25
N THR A 220 36.27 -49.02 -14.73
CA THR A 220 36.19 -49.99 -15.83
C THR A 220 35.23 -49.52 -16.90
N LYS A 221 35.82 -49.29 -18.08
CA LYS A 221 35.15 -49.10 -19.37
C LYS A 221 34.62 -50.45 -19.85
N THR A 222 33.48 -50.47 -20.49
CA THR A 222 33.00 -51.25 -21.64
C THR A 222 31.52 -50.97 -21.76
N GLY A 223 30.90 -50.72 -22.89
CA GLY A 223 31.20 -50.78 -24.28
C GLY A 223 29.88 -50.47 -25.02
N SER A 224 30.06 -49.76 -26.11
CA SER A 224 29.24 -49.66 -27.33
C SER A 224 27.84 -50.31 -27.40
N HIS A 225 26.82 -49.54 -27.90
CA HIS A 225 26.15 -49.84 -29.15
C HIS A 225 25.13 -48.76 -29.53
N CYS A 226 25.40 -48.06 -30.61
CA CYS A 226 24.61 -47.91 -31.83
C CYS A 226 23.18 -47.37 -31.74
N CYS A 227 22.99 -46.23 -32.42
CA CYS A 227 21.79 -45.72 -33.12
C CYS A 227 21.09 -46.80 -34.01
N PRO A 228 19.86 -46.59 -34.54
CA PRO A 228 19.44 -45.37 -35.24
C PRO A 228 17.92 -45.00 -35.19
N ALA A 229 17.67 -43.75 -35.56
CA ALA A 229 16.59 -43.13 -36.36
C ALA A 229 15.19 -43.75 -36.43
N ARG A 230 14.18 -42.95 -36.05
CA ARG A 230 13.13 -42.33 -36.93
C ARG A 230 12.48 -41.17 -36.18
#